data_41377ca0bf26ffac6e65e9b2e7904231
#
_entry.id   41377ca0bf26ffac6e65e9b2e7904231
#
_cell.length_a   1.000
_cell.length_b   1.000
_cell.length_c   1.000
_cell.angle_alpha   90.00
_cell.angle_beta   90.00
_cell.angle_gamma   90.00
#
_symmetry.space_group_name_H-M   'P 1'
#
loop_
_entity.id
_entity.type
_entity.pdbx_description
1 polymer ?
#
loop_
_entity_poly.entity_id
_entity_poly.type
_entity_poly.pdbx_seq_one_letter_code
_entity_poly.pdbx_strand_id
1 'polypeptide(L)'
;MRIIGHRGARGEAPENTLGGFQYIQEIGIRAVEFDVRQLKDNALIIMHDDDFVRTTGLQKHLYECNRQDLTQYNHAVAWSEWNKIEATPLLDQTLNVIRNFEHIEVEIKSVASEADAEKIAFEVEQQLQGYEQAAIITSFDAKILDAFKQQNSRLKRGLLIETDVKHQAIDQALELGCCHIGWMDELASKDLIQATQAAELNISVWTVNDVTRAKQLRDWGIQGLITDYPKLMLQQL
;
A
#
# COMPACT_ATOMS: atom_id res chain seq x y z
N MET A 1 -8.54 9.65 13.17
CA MET A 1 -7.38 9.00 12.55
C MET A 1 -7.68 7.52 12.39
N ARG A 2 -7.44 6.95 11.21
CA ARG A 2 -7.65 5.54 10.88
C ARG A 2 -6.34 4.79 11.09
N ILE A 3 -6.39 3.60 11.71
CA ILE A 3 -5.25 2.68 11.76
C ILE A 3 -5.30 1.85 10.49
N ILE A 4 -4.21 1.88 9.72
CA ILE A 4 -4.06 1.19 8.44
C ILE A 4 -2.96 0.13 8.61
N GLY A 5 -3.29 -1.12 8.35
CA GLY A 5 -2.31 -2.20 8.44
C GLY A 5 -1.33 -2.15 7.27
N HIS A 6 -0.03 -2.00 7.54
CA HIS A 6 1.05 -1.98 6.56
C HIS A 6 1.29 -3.39 6.01
N ARG A 7 1.06 -3.58 4.71
CA ARG A 7 1.10 -4.90 4.04
C ARG A 7 0.25 -5.94 4.78
N GLY A 8 -0.89 -5.50 5.30
CA GLY A 8 -1.67 -6.26 6.28
C GLY A 8 -1.27 -5.95 7.71
N ALA A 9 -0.39 -6.74 8.31
CA ALA A 9 0.09 -6.55 9.69
C ALA A 9 1.54 -7.05 9.80
N ARG A 10 2.46 -6.47 9.06
CA ARG A 10 3.82 -6.98 8.83
C ARG A 10 4.60 -7.36 10.11
N GLY A 11 4.34 -6.70 11.22
CA GLY A 11 4.97 -7.02 12.52
C GLY A 11 4.23 -8.12 13.31
N GLU A 12 3.02 -8.52 12.90
CA GLU A 12 2.14 -9.43 13.65
C GLU A 12 1.71 -10.67 12.81
N ALA A 13 1.77 -10.58 11.46
CA ALA A 13 1.37 -11.63 10.52
C ALA A 13 2.19 -11.52 9.22
N PRO A 14 2.27 -12.59 8.39
CA PRO A 14 3.00 -12.54 7.13
C PRO A 14 2.53 -11.42 6.22
N GLU A 15 3.48 -10.56 5.83
CA GLU A 15 3.20 -9.38 4.99
C GLU A 15 2.68 -9.78 3.61
N ASN A 16 1.76 -8.99 3.06
CA ASN A 16 1.26 -9.14 1.70
C ASN A 16 0.72 -10.56 1.40
N THR A 17 0.05 -11.17 2.37
CA THR A 17 -0.54 -12.51 2.22
C THR A 17 -2.03 -12.52 2.53
N LEU A 18 -2.76 -13.51 2.00
CA LEU A 18 -4.19 -13.65 2.31
C LEU A 18 -4.42 -13.85 3.80
N GLY A 19 -3.55 -14.64 4.47
CA GLY A 19 -3.61 -14.84 5.91
C GLY A 19 -3.36 -13.56 6.71
N GLY A 20 -2.39 -12.73 6.29
CA GLY A 20 -2.15 -11.42 6.89
C GLY A 20 -3.35 -10.46 6.78
N PHE A 21 -4.03 -10.45 5.63
CA PHE A 21 -5.26 -9.65 5.44
C PHE A 21 -6.44 -10.20 6.24
N GLN A 22 -6.57 -11.51 6.37
CA GLN A 22 -7.56 -12.13 7.26
C GLN A 22 -7.31 -11.77 8.73
N TYR A 23 -6.05 -11.81 9.16
CA TYR A 23 -5.65 -11.43 10.52
C TYR A 23 -6.11 -10.02 10.89
N ILE A 24 -5.84 -9.00 10.05
CA ILE A 24 -6.29 -7.64 10.36
C ILE A 24 -7.81 -7.51 10.38
N GLN A 25 -8.51 -8.30 9.57
CA GLN A 25 -9.96 -8.37 9.60
C GLN A 25 -10.49 -8.98 10.91
N GLU A 26 -9.84 -10.04 11.41
CA GLU A 26 -10.19 -10.71 12.67
C GLU A 26 -10.01 -9.80 13.89
N ILE A 27 -8.97 -8.95 13.90
CA ILE A 27 -8.75 -7.96 14.97
C ILE A 27 -9.64 -6.72 14.87
N GLY A 28 -10.55 -6.67 13.87
CA GLY A 28 -11.54 -5.61 13.73
C GLY A 28 -11.11 -4.42 12.89
N ILE A 29 -9.94 -4.44 12.24
CA ILE A 29 -9.47 -3.37 11.35
C ILE A 29 -10.02 -3.58 9.93
N ARG A 30 -10.45 -2.49 9.30
CA ARG A 30 -11.03 -2.46 7.94
C ARG A 30 -10.30 -1.45 7.04
N ALA A 31 -9.03 -1.24 7.33
CA ALA A 31 -8.15 -0.38 6.55
C ALA A 31 -6.80 -1.06 6.35
N VAL A 32 -6.29 -1.06 5.13
CA VAL A 32 -5.07 -1.76 4.74
C VAL A 32 -4.30 -0.99 3.67
N GLU A 33 -3.01 -1.12 3.72
CA GLU A 33 -2.10 -0.79 2.63
C GLU A 33 -1.43 -2.08 2.15
N PHE A 34 -1.19 -2.22 0.86
CA PHE A 34 -0.44 -3.32 0.26
C PHE A 34 0.17 -2.94 -1.09
N ASP A 35 1.18 -3.73 -1.49
CA ASP A 35 2.02 -3.48 -2.66
C ASP A 35 1.58 -4.32 -3.87
N VAL A 36 1.46 -3.70 -5.04
CA VAL A 36 1.12 -4.36 -6.30
C VAL A 36 2.29 -4.32 -7.28
N ARG A 37 2.59 -5.48 -7.86
CA ARG A 37 3.52 -5.64 -8.98
C ARG A 37 2.89 -6.45 -10.10
N GLN A 38 3.43 -6.31 -11.31
CA GLN A 38 2.97 -7.06 -12.47
C GLN A 38 4.02 -8.09 -12.88
N LEU A 39 3.57 -9.32 -13.11
CA LEU A 39 4.40 -10.41 -13.65
C LEU A 39 4.55 -10.30 -15.16
N LYS A 40 5.45 -11.12 -15.71
CA LYS A 40 5.70 -11.23 -17.16
C LYS A 40 4.44 -11.54 -17.99
N ASP A 41 3.53 -12.33 -17.43
CA ASP A 41 2.25 -12.73 -18.08
C ASP A 41 1.08 -11.77 -17.73
N ASN A 42 1.40 -10.56 -17.26
CA ASN A 42 0.50 -9.48 -16.84
C ASN A 42 -0.33 -9.77 -15.59
N ALA A 43 -0.12 -10.89 -14.90
CA ALA A 43 -0.79 -11.11 -13.63
C ALA A 43 -0.37 -10.05 -12.60
N LEU A 44 -1.35 -9.48 -11.89
CA LEU A 44 -1.10 -8.55 -10.78
C LEU A 44 -0.98 -9.36 -9.49
N ILE A 45 0.13 -9.19 -8.80
CA ILE A 45 0.47 -9.88 -7.56
C ILE A 45 0.66 -8.90 -6.42
N ILE A 46 0.49 -9.41 -5.20
CA ILE A 46 0.72 -8.62 -3.99
C ILE A 46 2.11 -8.94 -3.46
N MET A 47 3.05 -8.00 -3.66
CA MET A 47 4.45 -8.18 -3.28
C MET A 47 5.22 -6.86 -3.25
N HIS A 48 6.02 -6.66 -2.19
CA HIS A 48 6.83 -5.45 -2.05
C HIS A 48 8.10 -5.51 -2.90
N ASP A 49 8.92 -6.56 -2.74
CA ASP A 49 10.23 -6.69 -3.39
C ASP A 49 10.08 -7.14 -4.86
N ASP A 50 11.10 -6.99 -5.64
CA ASP A 50 11.18 -7.51 -7.01
C ASP A 50 11.75 -8.93 -7.07
N ASP A 51 12.01 -9.53 -5.90
CA ASP A 51 12.43 -10.92 -5.75
C ASP A 51 11.79 -11.60 -4.53
N PHE A 52 11.93 -12.92 -4.43
CA PHE A 52 11.34 -13.73 -3.36
C PHE A 52 12.28 -13.99 -2.17
N VAL A 53 13.50 -13.42 -2.18
CA VAL A 53 14.57 -13.79 -1.23
C VAL A 53 14.17 -13.48 0.21
N ARG A 54 13.75 -12.28 0.50
CA ARG A 54 13.52 -11.82 1.88
C ARG A 54 12.38 -12.56 2.58
N THR A 55 11.31 -12.84 1.87
CA THR A 55 10.10 -13.43 2.46
C THR A 55 10.04 -14.95 2.34
N THR A 56 10.72 -15.54 1.35
CA THR A 56 10.66 -16.99 1.11
C THR A 56 12.01 -17.72 1.20
N GLY A 57 13.12 -16.96 1.17
CA GLY A 57 14.48 -17.51 1.10
C GLY A 57 14.90 -18.02 -0.29
N LEU A 58 14.04 -17.90 -1.31
CA LEU A 58 14.30 -18.41 -2.65
C LEU A 58 14.93 -17.35 -3.55
N GLN A 59 16.06 -17.70 -4.22
CA GLN A 59 16.78 -16.84 -5.15
C GLN A 59 16.05 -16.83 -6.50
N LYS A 60 15.00 -16.00 -6.61
CA LYS A 60 14.16 -15.90 -7.81
C LYS A 60 13.61 -14.51 -7.97
N HIS A 61 13.80 -13.90 -9.14
CA HIS A 61 13.17 -12.62 -9.49
C HIS A 61 11.73 -12.82 -9.98
N LEU A 62 10.83 -11.92 -9.58
CA LEU A 62 9.42 -11.99 -9.96
C LEU A 62 9.21 -11.89 -11.48
N TYR A 63 10.05 -11.14 -12.21
CA TYR A 63 9.97 -11.00 -13.67
C TYR A 63 10.34 -12.28 -14.46
N GLU A 64 10.87 -13.28 -13.76
CA GLU A 64 11.11 -14.63 -14.32
C GLU A 64 9.92 -15.58 -14.09
N CYS A 65 8.92 -15.15 -13.33
CA CYS A 65 7.77 -15.95 -12.91
C CYS A 65 6.52 -15.65 -13.71
N ASN A 66 5.68 -16.65 -13.82
CA ASN A 66 4.30 -16.54 -14.29
C ASN A 66 3.35 -16.89 -13.13
N ARG A 67 2.06 -16.62 -13.31
CA ARG A 67 1.00 -16.95 -12.35
C ARG A 67 1.07 -18.38 -11.82
N GLN A 68 1.43 -19.34 -12.66
CA GLN A 68 1.48 -20.77 -12.29
C GLN A 68 2.60 -21.11 -11.29
N ASP A 69 3.64 -20.26 -11.21
CA ASP A 69 4.77 -20.47 -10.32
C ASP A 69 4.47 -20.06 -8.87
N LEU A 70 3.44 -19.24 -8.63
CA LEU A 70 3.22 -18.53 -7.37
C LEU A 70 2.85 -19.43 -6.20
N THR A 71 2.19 -20.58 -6.46
CA THR A 71 1.70 -21.50 -5.41
C THR A 71 2.81 -22.25 -4.68
N GLN A 72 4.02 -22.26 -5.23
CA GLN A 72 5.17 -22.94 -4.62
C GLN A 72 5.94 -22.08 -3.61
N TYR A 73 5.67 -20.78 -3.56
CA TYR A 73 6.35 -19.83 -2.65
C TYR A 73 5.60 -19.75 -1.32
N ASN A 74 6.35 -19.76 -0.21
CA ASN A 74 5.78 -19.58 1.12
C ASN A 74 6.34 -18.32 1.77
N HIS A 75 5.55 -17.28 1.83
CA HIS A 75 5.91 -15.99 2.44
C HIS A 75 5.84 -15.98 3.96
N ALA A 76 5.38 -17.05 4.59
CA ALA A 76 5.30 -17.15 6.05
C ALA A 76 6.63 -17.59 6.71
N VAL A 77 7.67 -17.88 5.94
CA VAL A 77 8.95 -18.38 6.48
C VAL A 77 9.59 -17.42 7.49
N ALA A 78 9.42 -16.13 7.31
CA ALA A 78 9.94 -15.10 8.22
C ALA A 78 9.11 -14.95 9.52
N TRP A 79 7.94 -15.59 9.64
CA TRP A 79 7.03 -15.52 10.80
C TRP A 79 6.93 -16.89 11.48
N SER A 80 7.88 -17.20 12.38
CA SER A 80 8.04 -18.52 13.00
C SER A 80 6.80 -19.04 13.73
N GLU A 81 5.95 -18.15 14.23
CA GLU A 81 4.69 -18.49 14.91
C GLU A 81 3.52 -18.75 13.93
N TRP A 82 3.72 -18.54 12.64
CA TRP A 82 2.69 -18.71 11.62
C TRP A 82 2.71 -20.13 11.05
N ASN A 83 1.70 -20.92 11.37
CA ASN A 83 1.67 -22.36 11.07
C ASN A 83 1.08 -22.72 9.70
N LYS A 84 0.72 -21.73 8.89
CA LYS A 84 0.13 -21.93 7.55
C LYS A 84 1.13 -21.55 6.47
N ILE A 85 1.02 -22.20 5.32
CA ILE A 85 1.72 -21.80 4.10
C ILE A 85 0.94 -20.60 3.50
N GLU A 86 1.65 -19.53 3.21
CA GLU A 86 1.11 -18.33 2.55
C GLU A 86 1.76 -18.18 1.18
N ALA A 87 1.02 -18.55 0.14
CA ALA A 87 1.46 -18.35 -1.25
C ALA A 87 1.40 -16.86 -1.63
N THR A 88 2.09 -16.47 -2.70
CA THR A 88 1.99 -15.11 -3.27
C THR A 88 0.57 -14.87 -3.78
N PRO A 89 -0.18 -13.90 -3.22
CA PRO A 89 -1.54 -13.67 -3.66
C PRO A 89 -1.61 -12.93 -5.00
N LEU A 90 -2.64 -13.20 -5.75
CA LEU A 90 -3.08 -12.32 -6.84
C LEU A 90 -3.92 -11.16 -6.29
N LEU A 91 -3.99 -10.05 -7.03
CA LEU A 91 -4.79 -8.89 -6.63
C LEU A 91 -6.27 -9.26 -6.48
N ASP A 92 -6.85 -10.00 -7.41
CA ASP A 92 -8.26 -10.43 -7.37
C ASP A 92 -8.57 -11.31 -6.13
N GLN A 93 -7.65 -12.19 -5.74
CA GLN A 93 -7.78 -13.00 -4.52
C GLN A 93 -7.76 -12.12 -3.27
N THR A 94 -6.85 -11.13 -3.23
CA THR A 94 -6.74 -10.17 -2.12
C THR A 94 -7.99 -9.33 -1.99
N LEU A 95 -8.50 -8.77 -3.10
CA LEU A 95 -9.72 -7.98 -3.13
C LEU A 95 -10.93 -8.76 -2.60
N ASN A 96 -11.02 -10.06 -2.89
CA ASN A 96 -12.08 -10.91 -2.34
C ASN A 96 -12.02 -11.02 -0.81
N VAL A 97 -10.82 -11.10 -0.22
CA VAL A 97 -10.63 -11.15 1.25
C VAL A 97 -11.02 -9.81 1.88
N ILE A 98 -10.59 -8.69 1.29
CA ILE A 98 -10.77 -7.34 1.85
C ILE A 98 -12.00 -6.61 1.32
N ARG A 99 -12.96 -7.31 0.69
CA ARG A 99 -14.13 -6.70 0.03
C ARG A 99 -14.98 -5.77 0.92
N ASN A 100 -14.92 -5.95 2.23
CA ASN A 100 -15.67 -5.17 3.21
C ASN A 100 -14.79 -4.10 3.90
N PHE A 101 -13.61 -3.81 3.35
CA PHE A 101 -12.75 -2.78 3.91
C PHE A 101 -13.22 -1.40 3.48
N GLU A 102 -13.04 -0.44 4.38
CA GLU A 102 -13.50 0.93 4.21
C GLU A 102 -12.42 1.84 3.61
N HIS A 103 -11.16 1.38 3.69
CA HIS A 103 -10.02 2.12 3.18
C HIS A 103 -8.91 1.16 2.73
N ILE A 104 -8.47 1.31 1.50
CA ILE A 104 -7.48 0.45 0.86
C ILE A 104 -6.49 1.34 0.13
N GLU A 105 -5.25 1.41 0.62
CA GLU A 105 -4.15 2.05 -0.10
C GLU A 105 -3.42 1.00 -0.94
N VAL A 106 -3.55 1.11 -2.25
CA VAL A 106 -2.98 0.18 -3.24
C VAL A 106 -1.71 0.81 -3.78
N GLU A 107 -0.55 0.45 -3.21
CA GLU A 107 0.73 0.93 -3.72
C GLU A 107 1.10 0.19 -5.00
N ILE A 108 1.18 0.91 -6.11
CA ILE A 108 1.73 0.37 -7.34
C ILE A 108 3.21 0.71 -7.41
N LYS A 109 4.04 -0.34 -7.44
CA LYS A 109 5.49 -0.21 -7.49
C LYS A 109 5.96 0.39 -8.81
N SER A 110 7.09 1.11 -8.76
CA SER A 110 7.69 1.77 -9.91
C SER A 110 7.92 0.82 -11.09
N VAL A 111 7.76 1.34 -12.28
CA VAL A 111 7.93 0.63 -13.54
C VAL A 111 9.00 1.28 -14.43
N ALA A 112 9.50 0.54 -15.42
CA ALA A 112 10.60 0.98 -16.25
C ALA A 112 10.21 2.12 -17.21
N SER A 113 9.01 2.11 -17.76
CA SER A 113 8.57 3.05 -18.79
C SER A 113 7.14 3.57 -18.59
N GLU A 114 6.79 4.65 -19.27
CA GLU A 114 5.42 5.17 -19.34
C GLU A 114 4.45 4.13 -19.93
N ALA A 115 4.88 3.37 -20.96
CA ALA A 115 4.06 2.31 -21.55
C ALA A 115 3.76 1.19 -20.54
N ASP A 116 4.71 0.84 -19.65
CA ASP A 116 4.47 -0.10 -18.56
C ASP A 116 3.51 0.50 -17.52
N ALA A 117 3.61 1.81 -17.24
CA ALA A 117 2.70 2.51 -16.34
C ALA A 117 1.26 2.52 -16.90
N GLU A 118 1.08 2.82 -18.18
CA GLU A 118 -0.23 2.78 -18.85
C GLU A 118 -0.86 1.39 -18.78
N LYS A 119 -0.05 0.36 -19.02
CA LYS A 119 -0.48 -1.03 -19.01
C LYS A 119 -0.91 -1.50 -17.62
N ILE A 120 -0.08 -1.29 -16.59
CA ILE A 120 -0.43 -1.69 -15.22
C ILE A 120 -1.62 -0.89 -14.70
N ALA A 121 -1.72 0.40 -15.03
CA ALA A 121 -2.85 1.24 -14.65
C ALA A 121 -4.16 0.70 -15.25
N PHE A 122 -4.15 0.31 -16.51
CA PHE A 122 -5.32 -0.30 -17.16
C PHE A 122 -5.75 -1.60 -16.46
N GLU A 123 -4.82 -2.51 -16.20
CA GLU A 123 -5.13 -3.80 -15.56
C GLU A 123 -5.63 -3.64 -14.11
N VAL A 124 -5.04 -2.70 -13.36
CA VAL A 124 -5.47 -2.38 -11.97
C VAL A 124 -6.86 -1.76 -11.98
N GLU A 125 -7.15 -0.82 -12.88
CA GLU A 125 -8.47 -0.20 -13.03
C GLU A 125 -9.56 -1.25 -13.26
N GLN A 126 -9.30 -2.26 -14.11
CA GLN A 126 -10.26 -3.33 -14.38
C GLN A 126 -10.58 -4.17 -13.14
N GLN A 127 -9.55 -4.47 -12.32
CA GLN A 127 -9.74 -5.31 -11.13
C GLN A 127 -10.33 -4.54 -9.94
N LEU A 128 -10.13 -3.21 -9.88
CA LEU A 128 -10.67 -2.36 -8.80
C LEU A 128 -12.07 -1.80 -9.09
N GLN A 129 -12.74 -2.25 -10.15
CA GLN A 129 -14.14 -1.88 -10.39
C GLN A 129 -15.02 -2.27 -9.21
N GLY A 130 -15.76 -1.30 -8.67
CA GLY A 130 -16.59 -1.47 -7.47
C GLY A 130 -15.88 -1.14 -6.15
N TYR A 131 -14.58 -0.82 -6.18
CA TYR A 131 -13.80 -0.41 -5.01
C TYR A 131 -13.50 1.10 -4.99
N GLU A 132 -14.01 1.91 -5.92
CA GLU A 132 -13.66 3.33 -6.13
C GLU A 132 -13.87 4.19 -4.88
N GLN A 133 -14.79 3.80 -4.01
CA GLN A 133 -15.06 4.54 -2.77
C GLN A 133 -14.00 4.25 -1.69
N ALA A 134 -13.53 3.01 -1.62
CA ALA A 134 -12.60 2.54 -0.58
C ALA A 134 -11.13 2.62 -1.02
N ALA A 135 -10.85 2.41 -2.32
CA ALA A 135 -9.49 2.32 -2.83
C ALA A 135 -8.89 3.69 -3.17
N ILE A 136 -7.61 3.81 -2.87
CA ILE A 136 -6.73 4.90 -3.29
C ILE A 136 -5.51 4.25 -3.93
N ILE A 137 -5.20 4.59 -5.17
CA ILE A 137 -3.95 4.22 -5.82
C ILE A 137 -2.85 5.09 -5.27
N THR A 138 -1.83 4.49 -4.70
CA THR A 138 -0.65 5.20 -4.21
C THR A 138 0.59 4.77 -4.99
N SER A 139 1.55 5.68 -5.17
CA SER A 139 2.83 5.35 -5.77
C SER A 139 3.88 6.41 -5.46
N PHE A 140 5.14 6.00 -5.41
CA PHE A 140 6.31 6.88 -5.47
C PHE A 140 6.61 7.34 -6.91
N ASP A 141 6.12 6.59 -7.89
CA ASP A 141 6.39 6.83 -9.31
C ASP A 141 5.31 7.71 -9.94
N ALA A 142 5.67 8.95 -10.26
CA ALA A 142 4.77 9.90 -10.92
C ALA A 142 4.20 9.38 -12.24
N LYS A 143 4.93 8.51 -12.98
CA LYS A 143 4.44 7.89 -14.21
C LYS A 143 3.17 7.07 -13.98
N ILE A 144 3.11 6.34 -12.86
CA ILE A 144 1.93 5.55 -12.47
C ILE A 144 0.73 6.48 -12.24
N LEU A 145 0.90 7.52 -11.42
CA LEU A 145 -0.19 8.44 -11.08
C LEU A 145 -0.68 9.22 -12.30
N ASP A 146 0.25 9.61 -13.19
CA ASP A 146 -0.10 10.28 -14.44
C ASP A 146 -0.85 9.34 -15.39
N ALA A 147 -0.47 8.07 -15.50
CA ALA A 147 -1.18 7.08 -16.33
C ALA A 147 -2.65 6.94 -15.90
N PHE A 148 -2.95 6.84 -14.60
CA PHE A 148 -4.34 6.86 -14.10
C PHE A 148 -5.06 8.17 -14.41
N LYS A 149 -4.36 9.30 -14.34
CA LYS A 149 -4.92 10.61 -14.69
C LYS A 149 -5.28 10.68 -16.17
N GLN A 150 -4.37 10.28 -17.07
CA GLN A 150 -4.57 10.29 -18.52
C GLN A 150 -5.70 9.34 -18.97
N GLN A 151 -5.87 8.21 -18.30
CA GLN A 151 -6.96 7.27 -18.53
C GLN A 151 -8.31 7.74 -17.97
N ASN A 152 -8.40 8.93 -17.35
CA ASN A 152 -9.59 9.45 -16.69
C ASN A 152 -10.15 8.48 -15.63
N SER A 153 -9.26 7.79 -14.92
CA SER A 153 -9.63 6.85 -13.85
C SER A 153 -10.51 7.51 -12.79
N ARG A 154 -11.50 6.76 -12.29
CA ARG A 154 -12.34 7.14 -11.15
C ARG A 154 -11.69 6.84 -9.80
N LEU A 155 -10.61 6.07 -9.80
CA LEU A 155 -9.87 5.76 -8.59
C LEU A 155 -9.17 7.01 -8.06
N LYS A 156 -9.22 7.19 -6.75
CA LYS A 156 -8.48 8.24 -6.06
C LYS A 156 -6.98 7.97 -6.20
N ARG A 157 -6.18 9.03 -6.22
CA ARG A 157 -4.71 8.95 -6.33
C ARG A 157 -4.05 9.60 -5.12
N GLY A 158 -2.93 9.03 -4.69
CA GLY A 158 -2.08 9.52 -3.63
C GLY A 158 -0.60 9.43 -4.00
N LEU A 159 0.14 10.50 -3.76
CA LEU A 159 1.59 10.55 -3.95
C LEU A 159 2.29 10.10 -2.67
N LEU A 160 3.22 9.14 -2.78
CA LEU A 160 4.05 8.71 -1.66
C LEU A 160 5.39 9.46 -1.67
N ILE A 161 5.84 9.89 -0.50
CA ILE A 161 7.04 10.70 -0.33
C ILE A 161 8.02 10.03 0.64
N GLU A 162 9.22 9.69 0.14
CA GLU A 162 10.33 9.12 0.90
C GLU A 162 11.59 9.99 0.90
N THR A 163 11.61 11.08 0.13
CA THR A 163 12.73 12.03 0.06
C THR A 163 12.28 13.42 0.51
N ASP A 164 13.18 14.17 1.15
CA ASP A 164 12.89 15.52 1.66
C ASP A 164 12.81 16.55 0.52
N VAL A 165 11.68 16.61 -0.12
CA VAL A 165 11.31 17.64 -1.13
C VAL A 165 10.40 18.73 -0.55
N LYS A 166 10.12 18.68 0.75
CA LYS A 166 9.33 19.68 1.50
C LYS A 166 7.98 19.96 0.81
N HIS A 167 7.62 21.24 0.70
CA HIS A 167 6.34 21.68 0.13
C HIS A 167 6.18 21.37 -1.37
N GLN A 168 7.27 21.12 -2.10
CA GLN A 168 7.19 20.72 -3.52
C GLN A 168 6.39 19.43 -3.73
N ALA A 169 6.36 18.53 -2.74
CA ALA A 169 5.53 17.34 -2.78
C ALA A 169 4.03 17.66 -2.92
N ILE A 170 3.58 18.74 -2.27
CA ILE A 170 2.18 19.19 -2.32
C ILE A 170 1.83 19.67 -3.72
N ASP A 171 2.68 20.50 -4.32
CA ASP A 171 2.50 21.00 -5.69
C ASP A 171 2.49 19.84 -6.69
N GLN A 172 3.42 18.89 -6.56
CA GLN A 172 3.49 17.71 -7.40
C GLN A 172 2.23 16.83 -7.27
N ALA A 173 1.74 16.61 -6.05
CA ALA A 173 0.51 15.84 -5.83
C ALA A 173 -0.71 16.51 -6.51
N LEU A 174 -0.83 17.83 -6.41
CA LEU A 174 -1.90 18.59 -7.08
C LEU A 174 -1.78 18.51 -8.60
N GLU A 175 -0.58 18.66 -9.16
CA GLU A 175 -0.32 18.51 -10.60
C GLU A 175 -0.70 17.13 -11.12
N LEU A 176 -0.45 16.07 -10.36
CA LEU A 176 -0.83 14.70 -10.69
C LEU A 176 -2.33 14.40 -10.45
N GLY A 177 -3.10 15.40 -9.94
CA GLY A 177 -4.51 15.24 -9.61
C GLY A 177 -4.74 14.27 -8.44
N CYS A 178 -3.78 14.18 -7.52
CA CYS A 178 -3.93 13.42 -6.29
C CYS A 178 -4.86 14.13 -5.31
N CYS A 179 -5.56 13.38 -4.48
CA CYS A 179 -6.32 13.86 -3.33
C CYS A 179 -5.72 13.41 -2.00
N HIS A 180 -4.54 12.79 -2.04
CA HIS A 180 -3.88 12.17 -0.90
C HIS A 180 -2.36 12.27 -1.03
N ILE A 181 -1.67 12.44 0.12
CA ILE A 181 -0.21 12.26 0.25
C ILE A 181 0.08 11.28 1.37
N GLY A 182 0.95 10.30 1.10
CA GLY A 182 1.54 9.41 2.09
C GLY A 182 2.96 9.88 2.45
N TRP A 183 3.13 10.47 3.63
CA TRP A 183 4.43 10.93 4.11
C TRP A 183 5.19 9.82 4.83
N MET A 184 6.48 9.65 4.51
CA MET A 184 7.40 8.90 5.36
C MET A 184 7.47 9.56 6.75
N ASP A 185 7.47 8.78 7.85
CA ASP A 185 7.37 9.28 9.22
C ASP A 185 8.44 10.30 9.57
N GLU A 186 9.68 10.04 9.16
CA GLU A 186 10.81 10.92 9.42
C GLU A 186 10.68 12.30 8.76
N LEU A 187 9.89 12.40 7.69
CA LEU A 187 9.62 13.65 6.97
C LEU A 187 8.36 14.36 7.47
N ALA A 188 7.46 13.65 8.15
CA ALA A 188 6.16 14.13 8.58
C ALA A 188 6.28 15.15 9.73
N SER A 189 6.67 16.38 9.41
CA SER A 189 6.68 17.51 10.34
C SER A 189 5.30 18.12 10.52
N LYS A 190 5.09 18.83 11.63
CA LYS A 190 3.82 19.54 11.88
C LYS A 190 3.53 20.57 10.78
N ASP A 191 4.55 21.26 10.31
CA ASP A 191 4.46 22.27 9.24
C ASP A 191 3.98 21.63 7.92
N LEU A 192 4.60 20.51 7.49
CA LEU A 192 4.20 19.81 6.28
C LEU A 192 2.78 19.22 6.37
N ILE A 193 2.40 18.68 7.54
CA ILE A 193 1.04 18.19 7.76
C ILE A 193 0.03 19.34 7.64
N GLN A 194 0.28 20.48 8.28
CA GLN A 194 -0.60 21.64 8.18
C GLN A 194 -0.68 22.22 6.76
N ALA A 195 0.45 22.27 6.05
CA ALA A 195 0.48 22.71 4.66
C ALA A 195 -0.30 21.75 3.73
N THR A 196 -0.17 20.43 3.95
CA THR A 196 -0.92 19.42 3.19
C THR A 196 -2.43 19.53 3.45
N GLN A 197 -2.83 19.78 4.70
CA GLN A 197 -4.23 20.02 5.07
C GLN A 197 -4.77 21.31 4.43
N ALA A 198 -3.97 22.37 4.41
CA ALA A 198 -4.35 23.64 3.78
C ALA A 198 -4.54 23.51 2.26
N ALA A 199 -3.89 22.54 1.63
CA ALA A 199 -4.08 22.17 0.23
C ALA A 199 -5.26 21.19 0.00
N GLU A 200 -6.06 20.91 1.04
CA GLU A 200 -7.22 19.99 1.00
C GLU A 200 -6.87 18.54 0.62
N LEU A 201 -5.61 18.13 0.83
CA LEU A 201 -5.15 16.76 0.60
C LEU A 201 -5.32 15.91 1.88
N ASN A 202 -5.75 14.66 1.71
CA ASN A 202 -5.73 13.68 2.79
C ASN A 202 -4.29 13.22 3.08
N ILE A 203 -4.05 12.76 4.30
CA ILE A 203 -2.72 12.41 4.77
C ILE A 203 -2.74 11.03 5.39
N SER A 204 -1.88 10.14 4.93
CA SER A 204 -1.36 9.00 5.70
C SER A 204 0.12 9.21 6.05
N VAL A 205 0.57 8.59 7.15
CA VAL A 205 1.99 8.58 7.54
C VAL A 205 2.45 7.14 7.73
N TRP A 206 3.58 6.80 7.13
CA TRP A 206 4.17 5.47 7.08
C TRP A 206 5.69 5.49 7.38
N THR A 207 6.29 4.49 8.01
CA THR A 207 5.63 3.44 8.78
C THR A 207 5.78 3.78 10.26
N VAL A 208 4.69 3.94 10.97
CA VAL A 208 4.68 4.44 12.34
C VAL A 208 4.44 3.28 13.32
N ASN A 209 5.47 2.92 14.06
CA ASN A 209 5.44 1.80 15.01
C ASN A 209 5.59 2.25 16.48
N ASP A 210 5.88 3.53 16.73
CA ASP A 210 5.96 4.12 18.06
C ASP A 210 4.61 4.74 18.46
N VAL A 211 4.09 4.31 19.63
CA VAL A 211 2.78 4.76 20.12
C VAL A 211 2.78 6.26 20.48
N THR A 212 3.89 6.79 20.99
CA THR A 212 4.01 8.22 21.33
C THR A 212 3.97 9.05 20.06
N ARG A 213 4.70 8.62 19.04
CA ARG A 213 4.69 9.25 17.71
C ARG A 213 3.30 9.18 17.06
N ALA A 214 2.63 8.05 17.16
CA ALA A 214 1.28 7.88 16.65
C ALA A 214 0.28 8.87 17.30
N LYS A 215 0.36 9.05 18.63
CA LYS A 215 -0.44 10.05 19.36
C LYS A 215 -0.13 11.48 18.89
N GLN A 216 1.15 11.81 18.72
CA GLN A 216 1.58 13.12 18.24
C GLN A 216 1.01 13.41 16.83
N LEU A 217 1.11 12.45 15.90
CA LEU A 217 0.59 12.59 14.53
C LEU A 217 -0.94 12.69 14.52
N ARG A 218 -1.63 11.93 15.36
CA ARG A 218 -3.07 12.07 15.58
C ARG A 218 -3.45 13.48 16.01
N ASP A 219 -2.72 14.03 16.97
CA ASP A 219 -2.98 15.37 17.51
C ASP A 219 -2.65 16.47 16.48
N TRP A 220 -1.80 16.17 15.50
CA TRP A 220 -1.57 17.04 14.33
C TRP A 220 -2.64 16.90 13.24
N GLY A 221 -3.55 15.92 13.36
CA GLY A 221 -4.74 15.80 12.53
C GLY A 221 -4.58 14.97 11.25
N ILE A 222 -3.65 14.01 11.21
CA ILE A 222 -3.57 13.08 10.07
C ILE A 222 -4.82 12.19 9.99
N GLN A 223 -5.17 11.73 8.78
CA GLN A 223 -6.32 10.88 8.55
C GLN A 223 -5.97 9.38 8.66
N GLY A 224 -4.78 8.97 8.20
CA GLY A 224 -4.29 7.60 8.17
C GLY A 224 -2.97 7.41 8.90
N LEU A 225 -2.85 6.34 9.68
CA LEU A 225 -1.63 5.88 10.32
C LEU A 225 -1.31 4.48 9.79
N ILE A 226 -0.28 4.35 8.97
CA ILE A 226 0.19 3.06 8.43
C ILE A 226 1.21 2.47 9.39
N THR A 227 0.95 1.24 9.88
CA THR A 227 1.75 0.60 10.93
C THR A 227 1.92 -0.90 10.70
N ASP A 228 3.09 -1.41 11.10
CA ASP A 228 3.37 -2.85 11.15
C ASP A 228 2.63 -3.57 12.29
N TYR A 229 2.19 -2.81 13.32
CA TYR A 229 1.59 -3.35 14.56
C TYR A 229 0.17 -2.81 14.77
N PRO A 230 -0.78 -3.13 13.86
CA PRO A 230 -2.13 -2.57 13.90
C PRO A 230 -2.91 -2.96 15.16
N LYS A 231 -2.72 -4.16 15.70
CA LYS A 231 -3.35 -4.58 16.98
C LYS A 231 -2.84 -3.78 18.16
N LEU A 232 -1.51 -3.55 18.22
CA LEU A 232 -0.92 -2.70 19.27
C LEU A 232 -1.51 -1.29 19.21
N MET A 233 -1.55 -0.69 18.01
CA MET A 233 -2.08 0.67 17.84
C MET A 233 -3.57 0.75 18.20
N LEU A 234 -4.37 -0.26 17.85
CA LEU A 234 -5.79 -0.32 18.21
C LEU A 234 -6.02 -0.34 19.73
N GLN A 235 -5.10 -0.92 20.50
CA GLN A 235 -5.20 -1.00 21.96
C GLN A 235 -4.72 0.28 22.67
N GLN A 236 -3.89 1.11 22.01
CA GLN A 236 -3.18 2.22 22.63
C GLN A 236 -3.66 3.62 22.21
N LEU A 237 -4.44 3.72 21.13
CA LEU A 237 -4.94 4.97 20.54
C LEU A 237 -6.43 5.15 20.70
#